data_c730798999374e2dd97e816354b0a34c
#
_entry.id   c730798999374e2dd97e816354b0a34c
#
_cell.length_a   1.000
_cell.length_b   1.000
_cell.length_c   1.000
_cell.angle_alpha   90.00
_cell.angle_beta   90.00
_cell.angle_gamma   90.00
#
_symmetry.space_group_name_H-M   'P 1'
#
loop_
_entity.id
_entity.type
_entity.pdbx_description
1 polymer ?
#
loop_
_entity_poly.entity_id
_entity_poly.type
_entity_poly.pdbx_seq_one_letter_code
_entity_poly.pdbx_strand_id
1 'polypeptide(L)'
;MEAKSLGFLQPTDTIVFNLYELLHVARTEALALAEAGFRPPLKVKFPVAGRTGIATIKASLVGMRDGGFISEYDMLLGERIAAAVCGGDIEAASMVDEEWILHLEAKGFMDSLKDERTQERIYSMLTTGKPLRN
;
A
#
# COMPACT_ATOMS: atom_id res chain seq x y z
N MET A 1 -22.25 -7.93 5.98
CA MET A 1 -22.87 -6.75 5.32
C MET A 1 -22.16 -5.44 5.69
N GLU A 2 -21.57 -5.37 6.84
CA GLU A 2 -20.82 -4.19 7.34
C GLU A 2 -19.69 -3.72 6.40
N ALA A 3 -18.92 -4.65 5.82
CA ALA A 3 -17.85 -4.30 4.86
C ALA A 3 -18.35 -3.55 3.61
N LYS A 4 -19.60 -3.85 3.15
CA LYS A 4 -20.22 -3.08 2.05
C LYS A 4 -20.65 -1.68 2.51
N SER A 5 -21.19 -1.54 3.72
CA SER A 5 -21.60 -0.24 4.26
C SER A 5 -20.43 0.68 4.59
N LEU A 6 -19.25 0.10 4.91
CA LEU A 6 -18.01 0.81 5.15
C LEU A 6 -17.19 1.11 3.87
N GLY A 7 -17.65 0.63 2.71
CA GLY A 7 -16.99 0.88 1.43
C GLY A 7 -15.79 -0.01 1.12
N PHE A 8 -15.52 -1.04 1.92
CA PHE A 8 -14.47 -2.04 1.62
C PHE A 8 -14.87 -2.98 0.47
N LEU A 9 -16.17 -3.19 0.29
CA LEU A 9 -16.72 -3.97 -0.80
C LEU A 9 -17.72 -3.14 -1.59
N GLN A 10 -17.70 -3.32 -2.91
CA GLN A 10 -18.69 -2.73 -3.79
C GLN A 10 -20.04 -3.46 -3.68
N PRO A 11 -21.17 -2.82 -4.01
CA PRO A 11 -22.48 -3.49 -4.03
C PRO A 11 -22.52 -4.74 -4.91
N THR A 12 -21.73 -4.73 -5.99
CA THR A 12 -21.62 -5.79 -6.99
C THR A 12 -20.70 -6.94 -6.59
N ASP A 13 -19.91 -6.79 -5.52
CA ASP A 13 -18.96 -7.83 -5.11
C ASP A 13 -19.70 -9.06 -4.59
N THR A 14 -19.30 -10.23 -5.08
CA THR A 14 -19.83 -11.53 -4.64
C THR A 14 -19.20 -11.94 -3.33
N ILE A 15 -20.04 -12.29 -2.34
CA ILE A 15 -19.61 -12.79 -1.04
C ILE A 15 -19.81 -14.29 -0.99
N VAL A 16 -18.73 -15.04 -0.85
CA VAL A 16 -18.74 -16.50 -0.72
C VAL A 16 -18.50 -16.86 0.73
N PHE A 17 -19.50 -17.47 1.39
CA PHE A 17 -19.41 -17.87 2.80
C PHE A 17 -18.66 -19.18 3.01
N ASN A 18 -18.62 -20.05 1.99
CA ASN A 18 -17.92 -21.32 2.06
C ASN A 18 -16.55 -21.20 1.39
N LEU A 19 -15.47 -21.30 2.19
CA LEU A 19 -14.12 -21.21 1.69
C LEU A 19 -13.81 -22.24 0.58
N TYR A 20 -14.37 -23.43 0.68
CA TYR A 20 -14.16 -24.51 -0.30
C TYR A 20 -14.81 -24.22 -1.66
N GLU A 21 -15.79 -23.35 -1.72
CA GLU A 21 -16.45 -22.92 -2.97
C GLU A 21 -15.81 -21.67 -3.60
N LEU A 22 -14.96 -20.97 -2.86
CA LEU A 22 -14.41 -19.69 -3.29
C LEU A 22 -13.72 -19.79 -4.66
N LEU A 23 -12.89 -20.80 -4.87
CA LEU A 23 -12.19 -20.98 -6.14
C LEU A 23 -13.13 -21.33 -7.30
N HIS A 24 -14.16 -22.13 -7.03
CA HIS A 24 -15.17 -22.48 -8.04
C HIS A 24 -15.96 -21.24 -8.47
N VAL A 25 -16.44 -20.44 -7.52
CA VAL A 25 -17.19 -19.22 -7.78
C VAL A 25 -16.31 -18.21 -8.53
N ALA A 26 -15.08 -17.96 -8.06
CA ALA A 26 -14.16 -17.04 -8.71
C ALA A 26 -13.87 -17.45 -10.15
N ARG A 27 -13.63 -18.75 -10.42
CA ARG A 27 -13.44 -19.27 -11.78
C ARG A 27 -14.68 -19.05 -12.65
N THR A 28 -15.86 -19.34 -12.12
CA THR A 28 -17.12 -19.20 -12.87
C THR A 28 -17.37 -17.74 -13.26
N GLU A 29 -17.18 -16.81 -12.33
CA GLU A 29 -17.31 -15.37 -12.59
C GLU A 29 -16.28 -14.87 -13.61
N ALA A 30 -15.01 -15.30 -13.48
CA ALA A 30 -13.97 -14.94 -14.43
C ALA A 30 -14.29 -15.42 -15.86
N LEU A 31 -14.81 -16.63 -16.01
CA LEU A 31 -15.25 -17.17 -17.31
C LEU A 31 -16.43 -16.37 -17.86
N ALA A 32 -17.42 -16.08 -17.03
CA ALA A 32 -18.58 -15.28 -17.43
C ALA A 32 -18.18 -13.88 -17.89
N LEU A 33 -17.24 -13.22 -17.20
CA LEU A 33 -16.68 -11.93 -17.61
C LEU A 33 -15.94 -12.05 -18.96
N ALA A 34 -15.13 -13.09 -19.14
CA ALA A 34 -14.41 -13.32 -20.39
C ALA A 34 -15.37 -13.53 -21.57
N GLU A 35 -16.41 -14.33 -21.41
CA GLU A 35 -17.44 -14.58 -22.42
C GLU A 35 -18.28 -13.32 -22.71
N ALA A 36 -18.53 -12.49 -21.70
CA ALA A 36 -19.19 -11.20 -21.86
C ALA A 36 -18.31 -10.13 -22.56
N GLY A 37 -17.07 -10.45 -22.90
CA GLY A 37 -16.15 -9.52 -23.57
C GLY A 37 -15.58 -8.45 -22.66
N PHE A 38 -15.34 -8.78 -21.39
CA PHE A 38 -14.73 -7.88 -20.42
C PHE A 38 -13.47 -7.21 -20.98
N ARG A 39 -13.41 -5.91 -20.81
CA ARG A 39 -12.19 -5.12 -21.08
C ARG A 39 -11.78 -4.41 -19.80
N PRO A 40 -10.49 -4.45 -19.42
CA PRO A 40 -9.99 -3.68 -18.28
C PRO A 40 -10.33 -2.20 -18.42
N PRO A 41 -10.65 -1.49 -17.35
CA PRO A 41 -10.83 -0.05 -17.39
C PRO A 41 -9.56 0.65 -17.88
N LEU A 42 -9.73 1.79 -18.54
CA LEU A 42 -8.59 2.61 -18.95
C LEU A 42 -7.80 3.08 -17.72
N LYS A 43 -6.47 3.12 -17.87
CA LYS A 43 -5.59 3.68 -16.82
C LYS A 43 -5.99 5.13 -16.55
N VAL A 44 -6.34 5.44 -15.31
CA VAL A 44 -6.74 6.78 -14.87
C VAL A 44 -5.54 7.46 -14.23
N LYS A 45 -5.34 8.75 -14.54
CA LYS A 45 -4.39 9.60 -13.84
C LYS A 45 -5.10 10.34 -12.72
N PHE A 46 -4.41 10.52 -11.60
CA PHE A 46 -4.90 11.24 -10.43
C PHE A 46 -3.83 12.21 -9.89
N PRO A 47 -4.25 13.30 -9.24
CA PRO A 47 -3.32 14.26 -8.67
C PRO A 47 -2.70 13.70 -7.39
N VAL A 48 -1.42 14.01 -7.16
CA VAL A 48 -0.69 13.65 -5.94
C VAL A 48 -0.21 14.87 -5.18
N ALA A 49 0.08 14.71 -3.88
CA ALA A 49 0.53 15.79 -3.02
C ALA A 49 1.99 16.22 -3.26
N GLY A 50 2.79 15.35 -3.90
CA GLY A 50 4.17 15.63 -4.24
C GLY A 50 5.04 15.97 -3.03
N ARG A 51 6.10 16.76 -3.27
CA ARG A 51 7.06 17.15 -2.21
C ARG A 51 6.44 17.90 -1.04
N THR A 52 5.35 18.63 -1.26
CA THR A 52 4.65 19.34 -0.19
C THR A 52 4.00 18.36 0.79
N GLY A 53 3.34 17.31 0.27
CA GLY A 53 2.78 16.23 1.10
C GLY A 53 3.87 15.48 1.87
N ILE A 54 4.99 15.16 1.21
CA ILE A 54 6.14 14.51 1.85
C ILE A 54 6.65 15.37 3.02
N ALA A 55 6.83 16.68 2.82
CA ALA A 55 7.30 17.59 3.86
C ALA A 55 6.34 17.64 5.06
N THR A 56 5.03 17.65 4.81
CA THR A 56 4.00 17.64 5.88
C THR A 56 4.05 16.36 6.70
N ILE A 57 4.12 15.20 6.05
CA ILE A 57 4.22 13.90 6.74
C ILE A 57 5.54 13.83 7.51
N LYS A 58 6.66 14.25 6.90
CA LYS A 58 7.96 14.27 7.56
C LYS A 58 7.97 15.13 8.83
N ALA A 59 7.34 16.30 8.82
CA ALA A 59 7.20 17.14 10.01
C ALA A 59 6.47 16.40 11.15
N SER A 60 5.40 15.65 10.83
CA SER A 60 4.69 14.83 11.81
C SER A 60 5.55 13.69 12.34
N LEU A 61 6.32 13.01 11.47
CA LEU A 61 7.22 11.92 11.86
C LEU A 61 8.34 12.42 12.80
N VAL A 62 8.89 13.62 12.55
CA VAL A 62 9.87 14.26 13.44
C VAL A 62 9.27 14.46 14.84
N GLY A 63 8.04 15.00 14.93
CA GLY A 63 7.35 15.16 16.21
C GLY A 63 7.12 13.83 16.94
N MET A 64 6.78 12.76 16.21
CA MET A 64 6.59 11.42 16.79
C MET A 64 7.91 10.83 17.29
N ARG A 65 9.00 11.00 16.55
CA ARG A 65 10.33 10.54 16.95
C ARG A 65 10.80 11.30 18.20
N ASP A 66 10.72 12.63 18.18
CA ASP A 66 11.19 13.49 19.29
C ASP A 66 10.35 13.28 20.56
N GLY A 67 9.07 12.89 20.40
CA GLY A 67 8.20 12.45 21.50
C GLY A 67 8.44 11.01 21.97
N GLY A 68 9.35 10.27 21.34
CA GLY A 68 9.66 8.87 21.71
C GLY A 68 8.58 7.85 21.31
N PHE A 69 7.64 8.21 20.42
CA PHE A 69 6.59 7.31 19.96
C PHE A 69 7.05 6.34 18.88
N ILE A 70 8.07 6.72 18.10
CA ILE A 70 8.68 5.91 17.04
C ILE A 70 10.20 5.95 17.14
N SER A 71 10.86 4.90 16.63
CA SER A 71 12.32 4.85 16.53
C SER A 71 12.82 5.69 15.34
N GLU A 72 14.12 5.96 15.30
CA GLU A 72 14.80 6.56 14.13
C GLU A 72 14.53 5.75 12.86
N TYR A 73 14.50 4.43 13.01
CA TYR A 73 14.27 3.55 11.86
C TYR A 73 12.81 3.56 11.40
N ASP A 74 11.86 3.63 12.33
CA ASP A 74 10.44 3.81 11.99
C ASP A 74 10.23 5.14 11.25
N MET A 75 10.92 6.21 11.65
CA MET A 75 10.89 7.47 10.94
C MET A 75 11.40 7.33 9.51
N LEU A 76 12.54 6.65 9.29
CA LEU A 76 13.10 6.41 7.97
C LEU A 76 12.12 5.61 7.07
N LEU A 77 11.50 4.57 7.62
CA LEU A 77 10.48 3.80 6.90
C LEU A 77 9.25 4.67 6.59
N GLY A 78 8.82 5.48 7.54
CA GLY A 78 7.72 6.44 7.34
C GLY A 78 8.01 7.45 6.22
N GLU A 79 9.24 7.96 6.11
CA GLU A 79 9.64 8.83 5.00
C GLU A 79 9.59 8.12 3.63
N ARG A 80 10.00 6.85 3.55
CA ARG A 80 9.87 6.04 2.33
C ARG A 80 8.43 5.82 1.92
N ILE A 81 7.56 5.51 2.90
CA ILE A 81 6.11 5.37 2.68
C ILE A 81 5.52 6.71 2.21
N ALA A 82 5.87 7.82 2.87
CA ALA A 82 5.42 9.15 2.48
C ALA A 82 5.80 9.49 1.04
N ALA A 83 7.02 9.12 0.61
CA ALA A 83 7.47 9.31 -0.77
C ALA A 83 6.59 8.57 -1.78
N ALA A 84 6.24 7.31 -1.50
CA ALA A 84 5.36 6.53 -2.37
C ALA A 84 3.93 7.10 -2.40
N VAL A 85 3.32 7.32 -1.22
CA VAL A 85 1.93 7.79 -1.09
C VAL A 85 1.72 9.19 -1.68
N CYS A 86 2.72 10.07 -1.54
CA CYS A 86 2.65 11.43 -2.08
C CYS A 86 3.06 11.55 -3.56
N GLY A 87 3.45 10.45 -4.20
CA GLY A 87 3.83 10.46 -5.62
C GLY A 87 5.27 10.84 -5.90
N GLY A 88 6.15 10.86 -4.90
CA GLY A 88 7.58 11.16 -5.05
C GLY A 88 7.90 12.66 -5.01
N ASP A 89 9.17 12.98 -5.30
CA ASP A 89 9.69 14.35 -5.30
C ASP A 89 9.31 15.09 -6.59
N ILE A 90 8.01 15.33 -6.74
CA ILE A 90 7.42 16.10 -7.85
C ILE A 90 6.55 17.23 -7.31
N GLU A 91 6.12 18.13 -8.18
CA GLU A 91 5.24 19.24 -7.79
C GLU A 91 3.88 18.73 -7.30
N ALA A 92 3.28 19.45 -6.34
CA ALA A 92 1.92 19.19 -5.89
C ALA A 92 0.92 19.28 -7.05
N ALA A 93 -0.12 18.46 -7.00
CA ALA A 93 -1.13 18.32 -8.05
C ALA A 93 -0.62 17.79 -9.40
N SER A 94 0.63 17.27 -9.47
CA SER A 94 1.08 16.52 -10.65
C SER A 94 0.20 15.30 -10.87
N MET A 95 -0.14 15.04 -12.13
CA MET A 95 -0.99 13.91 -12.52
C MET A 95 -0.13 12.68 -12.78
N VAL A 96 -0.32 11.63 -11.97
CA VAL A 96 0.38 10.35 -12.09
C VAL A 96 -0.64 9.22 -12.29
N ASP A 97 -0.17 8.07 -12.72
CA ASP A 97 -0.93 6.83 -12.79
C ASP A 97 -0.51 5.83 -11.70
N GLU A 98 -1.24 4.74 -11.60
CA GLU A 98 -0.96 3.67 -10.65
C GLU A 98 0.45 3.08 -10.84
N GLU A 99 0.90 2.92 -12.08
CA GLU A 99 2.21 2.35 -12.39
C GLU A 99 3.35 3.20 -11.82
N TRP A 100 3.20 4.53 -11.86
CA TRP A 100 4.14 5.45 -11.22
C TRP A 100 4.22 5.21 -9.70
N ILE A 101 3.09 5.08 -9.03
CA ILE A 101 3.05 4.82 -7.57
C ILE A 101 3.66 3.46 -7.23
N LEU A 102 3.30 2.40 -7.98
CA LEU A 102 3.87 1.07 -7.81
C LEU A 102 5.39 1.05 -8.01
N HIS A 103 5.91 1.84 -8.96
CA HIS A 103 7.36 1.98 -9.15
C HIS A 103 8.04 2.60 -7.91
N LEU A 104 7.45 3.66 -7.34
CA LEU A 104 7.99 4.30 -6.13
C LEU A 104 7.93 3.37 -4.92
N GLU A 105 6.83 2.63 -4.76
CA GLU A 105 6.66 1.63 -3.70
C GLU A 105 7.71 0.52 -3.82
N ALA A 106 7.85 -0.07 -5.01
CA ALA A 106 8.84 -1.12 -5.27
C ALA A 106 10.26 -0.63 -4.98
N LYS A 107 10.61 0.59 -5.41
CA LYS A 107 11.90 1.20 -5.12
C LYS A 107 12.12 1.36 -3.62
N GLY A 108 11.16 1.94 -2.89
CA GLY A 108 11.23 2.14 -1.44
C GLY A 108 11.35 0.82 -0.67
N PHE A 109 10.63 -0.21 -1.11
CA PHE A 109 10.71 -1.55 -0.55
C PHE A 109 12.08 -2.20 -0.78
N MET A 110 12.60 -2.16 -2.00
CA MET A 110 13.92 -2.69 -2.33
C MET A 110 15.05 -1.99 -1.55
N ASP A 111 14.96 -0.68 -1.38
CA ASP A 111 15.91 0.09 -0.57
C ASP A 111 15.79 -0.25 0.93
N SER A 112 14.59 -0.60 1.40
CA SER A 112 14.38 -1.08 2.75
C SER A 112 14.97 -2.47 2.98
N LEU A 113 14.84 -3.39 2.01
CA LEU A 113 15.40 -4.75 2.12
C LEU A 113 16.93 -4.78 2.21
N LYS A 114 17.63 -3.76 1.73
CA LYS A 114 19.10 -3.63 1.85
C LYS A 114 19.57 -3.26 3.25
N ASP A 115 18.67 -2.75 4.10
CA ASP A 115 18.97 -2.34 5.46
C ASP A 115 18.88 -3.54 6.41
N GLU A 116 19.94 -3.77 7.19
CA GLU A 116 20.04 -4.89 8.14
C GLU A 116 18.88 -4.87 9.15
N ARG A 117 18.44 -3.69 9.58
CA ARG A 117 17.32 -3.54 10.52
C ARG A 117 16.00 -4.05 9.96
N THR A 118 15.74 -3.87 8.65
CA THR A 118 14.58 -4.51 7.98
C THR A 118 14.71 -6.02 7.98
N GLN A 119 15.90 -6.53 7.66
CA GLN A 119 16.16 -7.98 7.63
C GLN A 119 15.94 -8.61 9.02
N GLU A 120 16.42 -7.96 10.08
CA GLU A 120 16.18 -8.37 11.46
C GLU A 120 14.70 -8.39 11.82
N ARG A 121 13.93 -7.36 11.40
CA ARG A 121 12.46 -7.31 11.60
C ARG A 121 11.76 -8.46 10.91
N ILE A 122 12.12 -8.73 9.65
CA ILE A 122 11.57 -9.84 8.87
C ILE A 122 11.91 -11.17 9.56
N TYR A 123 13.17 -11.36 9.94
CA TYR A 123 13.61 -12.57 10.62
C TYR A 123 12.88 -12.79 11.95
N SER A 124 12.75 -11.74 12.77
CA SER A 124 12.00 -11.80 14.03
C SER A 124 10.53 -12.20 13.80
N MET A 125 9.89 -11.59 12.80
CA MET A 125 8.50 -11.93 12.48
C MET A 125 8.34 -13.39 12.03
N LEU A 126 9.24 -13.87 11.18
CA LEU A 126 9.19 -15.26 10.67
C LEU A 126 9.49 -16.31 11.75
N THR A 127 10.40 -16.00 12.69
CA THR A 127 10.84 -16.98 13.69
C THR A 127 10.04 -16.93 14.98
N THR A 128 9.59 -15.77 15.40
CA THR A 128 8.92 -15.57 16.70
C THR A 128 7.44 -15.15 16.59
N GLY A 129 6.99 -14.75 15.39
CA GLY A 129 5.67 -14.16 15.19
C GLY A 129 5.50 -12.77 15.83
N LYS A 130 6.59 -12.16 16.33
CA LYS A 130 6.53 -10.87 17.04
C LYS A 130 7.28 -9.78 16.28
N PRO A 131 6.71 -8.55 16.22
CA PRO A 131 7.39 -7.41 15.62
C PRO A 131 8.61 -7.00 16.47
N LEU A 132 9.75 -6.78 15.82
CA LEU A 132 10.94 -6.19 16.41
C LEU A 132 10.91 -4.67 16.21
N ARG A 133 11.25 -3.92 17.24
CA ARG A 133 11.49 -2.47 17.17
C ARG A 133 12.96 -2.20 17.46
N ASN A 134 13.71 -1.85 16.44
CA ASN A 134 15.14 -1.55 16.47
C ASN A 134 15.42 -0.17 15.87
#